data_1c5e478fcad9898b71d27306a544e5b5
#
_entry.id   1c5e478fcad9898b71d27306a544e5b5
#
_cell.length_a   1.000
_cell.length_b   1.000
_cell.length_c   1.000
_cell.angle_alpha   90.00
_cell.angle_beta   90.00
_cell.angle_gamma   90.00
#
_symmetry.space_group_name_H-M   'P 1'
#
loop_
_entity.id
_entity.type
_entity.pdbx_description
1 polymer ?
#
loop_
_entity_poly.entity_id
_entity_poly.type
_entity_poly.pdbx_seq_one_letter_code
_entity_poly.pdbx_strand_id
1 'polypeptide(L)'
;MRLYKFDDVIGNSQTVTILRQSVINHSFKQISVFSGMYGTGKSTCAEITGLVLTCKEPVNGNPCLLCDNCRSTLSALRTTGASSHVIKINVAQKNTKADVDEMIRDIFILKASDTRVVYIIEEAHALSDAQQTALLEELDKIPEGVFVIFCTTKLTKLLPELRSRAIDFTFGRINDQDADKLLNKLCVKNNYPMDDKVKRVLISNARGIPRKLTNLFDFVASGQYKSETIAQFLGVIDEEDFITLFDVMKLEDMFIFVNTVDGLLKENQADALIEQLKEFILRVIFLLEGNIADGFSQKETQQIREIFAGVNVTQLANYVTSLPTNCSEVDFKYALFKMRQTMQNRSIKQLVGSNSVVAVKQDIRATTVAKELEQTKKVEQNTNQLNGLNMAFMNNFGGN
;
A
#
# COMPACT_ATOMS: atom_id res chain seq x y z
N MET A 1 -3.72 -1.90 15.61
CA MET A 1 -2.89 -2.37 16.76
C MET A 1 -1.94 -1.25 17.16
N ARG A 2 -1.85 -0.84 18.46
CA ARG A 2 -0.81 0.09 18.94
C ARG A 2 0.37 -0.68 19.49
N LEU A 3 1.58 -0.25 19.15
CA LEU A 3 2.85 -0.80 19.63
C LEU A 3 3.47 0.17 20.61
N TYR A 4 4.13 -0.37 21.65
CA TYR A 4 4.72 0.43 22.72
C TYR A 4 6.17 0.07 23.02
N LYS A 5 6.73 -0.92 22.34
CA LYS A 5 8.13 -1.35 22.46
C LYS A 5 8.78 -1.48 21.10
N PHE A 6 10.07 -1.20 21.00
CA PHE A 6 10.83 -1.42 19.77
C PHE A 6 10.86 -2.89 19.36
N ASP A 7 10.86 -3.82 20.33
CA ASP A 7 10.81 -5.27 20.07
C ASP A 7 9.53 -5.70 19.34
N ASP A 8 8.49 -4.88 19.40
CA ASP A 8 7.22 -5.17 18.73
C ASP A 8 7.15 -4.66 17.28
N VAL A 9 8.08 -3.78 16.90
CA VAL A 9 8.12 -3.17 15.56
C VAL A 9 8.66 -4.20 14.57
N ILE A 10 7.92 -4.42 13.50
CA ILE A 10 8.31 -5.31 12.40
C ILE A 10 8.64 -4.45 11.18
N GLY A 11 9.76 -4.75 10.55
CA GLY A 11 10.32 -3.97 9.44
C GLY A 11 11.11 -2.74 9.89
N ASN A 12 11.76 -2.09 8.94
CA ASN A 12 12.69 -0.97 9.19
C ASN A 12 13.77 -1.28 10.26
N SER A 13 14.24 -2.53 10.29
CA SER A 13 15.09 -3.09 11.35
C SER A 13 16.36 -2.26 11.61
N GLN A 14 17.00 -1.73 10.57
CA GLN A 14 18.18 -0.88 10.72
C GLN A 14 17.83 0.43 11.44
N THR A 15 16.81 1.14 10.99
CA THR A 15 16.35 2.40 11.60
C THR A 15 15.93 2.17 13.05
N VAL A 16 15.16 1.12 13.33
CA VAL A 16 14.71 0.76 14.68
C VAL A 16 15.90 0.41 15.58
N THR A 17 16.89 -0.32 15.07
CA THR A 17 18.12 -0.67 15.81
C THR A 17 18.90 0.59 16.16
N ILE A 18 19.11 1.51 15.21
CA ILE A 18 19.85 2.76 15.45
C ILE A 18 19.09 3.63 16.47
N LEU A 19 17.76 3.76 16.35
CA LEU A 19 16.95 4.47 17.32
C LEU A 19 17.10 3.89 18.73
N ARG A 20 16.96 2.56 18.84
CA ARG A 20 17.11 1.86 20.12
C ARG A 20 18.50 2.06 20.74
N GLN A 21 19.55 1.91 19.95
CA GLN A 21 20.92 2.11 20.40
C GLN A 21 21.20 3.56 20.81
N SER A 22 20.66 4.53 20.09
CA SER A 22 20.84 5.94 20.43
C SER A 22 20.21 6.30 21.78
N VAL A 23 19.08 5.67 22.13
CA VAL A 23 18.46 5.86 23.44
C VAL A 23 19.24 5.13 24.54
N ILE A 24 19.69 3.89 24.30
CA ILE A 24 20.51 3.12 25.27
C ILE A 24 21.80 3.88 25.59
N ASN A 25 22.46 4.41 24.57
CA ASN A 25 23.75 5.10 24.69
C ASN A 25 23.60 6.58 25.10
N HIS A 26 22.40 7.06 25.41
CA HIS A 26 22.11 8.47 25.70
C HIS A 26 22.60 9.45 24.62
N SER A 27 22.69 8.99 23.37
CA SER A 27 23.14 9.76 22.20
C SER A 27 22.02 10.23 21.29
N PHE A 28 20.76 10.00 21.65
CA PHE A 28 19.61 10.50 20.89
C PHE A 28 19.60 12.04 20.89
N LYS A 29 19.56 12.62 19.70
CA LYS A 29 19.64 14.09 19.53
C LYS A 29 18.33 14.76 19.91
N GLN A 30 18.43 15.95 20.48
CA GLN A 30 17.27 16.75 20.87
C GLN A 30 16.35 17.07 19.69
N ILE A 31 16.91 17.21 18.47
CA ILE A 31 16.15 17.48 17.25
C ILE A 31 16.33 16.29 16.31
N SER A 32 15.23 15.65 15.95
CA SER A 32 15.22 14.49 15.05
C SER A 32 14.08 14.59 14.05
N VAL A 33 14.29 14.09 12.84
CA VAL A 33 13.26 13.98 11.79
C VAL A 33 13.00 12.51 11.50
N PHE A 34 11.74 12.11 11.51
CA PHE A 34 11.29 10.79 11.09
C PHE A 34 10.60 10.93 9.73
N SER A 35 11.32 10.58 8.67
CA SER A 35 10.87 10.76 7.30
C SER A 35 10.41 9.44 6.66
N GLY A 36 9.56 9.51 5.64
CA GLY A 36 9.12 8.34 4.87
C GLY A 36 7.64 8.36 4.51
N MET A 37 7.19 7.39 3.74
CA MET A 37 5.81 7.30 3.25
C MET A 37 4.79 7.20 4.38
N TYR A 38 3.53 7.53 4.06
CA TYR A 38 2.42 7.36 4.99
C TYR A 38 2.23 5.88 5.38
N GLY A 39 2.01 5.62 6.68
CA GLY A 39 1.73 4.26 7.17
C GLY A 39 2.95 3.36 7.38
N THR A 40 4.19 3.86 7.23
CA THR A 40 5.43 3.08 7.40
C THR A 40 5.93 2.94 8.85
N GLY A 41 5.25 3.54 9.83
CA GLY A 41 5.56 3.37 11.26
C GLY A 41 6.24 4.58 11.92
N LYS A 42 6.46 5.71 11.24
CA LYS A 42 7.07 6.94 11.80
C LYS A 42 6.49 7.35 13.14
N SER A 43 5.19 7.66 13.17
CA SER A 43 4.50 8.09 14.39
C SER A 43 4.57 7.06 15.51
N THR A 44 4.47 5.77 15.17
CA THR A 44 4.59 4.68 16.14
C THR A 44 5.98 4.66 16.77
N CYS A 45 7.04 4.75 15.97
CA CYS A 45 8.40 4.78 16.48
C CYS A 45 8.69 6.08 17.25
N ALA A 46 8.11 7.22 16.84
CA ALA A 46 8.21 8.47 17.61
C ALA A 46 7.55 8.35 18.99
N GLU A 47 6.35 7.76 19.06
CA GLU A 47 5.66 7.49 20.33
C GLU A 47 6.47 6.54 21.24
N ILE A 48 7.04 5.46 20.68
CA ILE A 48 7.91 4.54 21.42
C ILE A 48 9.17 5.27 21.91
N THR A 49 9.82 6.07 21.08
CA THR A 49 10.99 6.87 21.44
C THR A 49 10.67 7.82 22.57
N GLY A 50 9.53 8.53 22.46
CA GLY A 50 9.04 9.42 23.53
C GLY A 50 8.84 8.68 24.85
N LEU A 51 8.19 7.52 24.80
CA LEU A 51 7.98 6.67 25.99
C LEU A 51 9.31 6.23 26.63
N VAL A 52 10.30 5.84 25.83
CA VAL A 52 11.61 5.38 26.34
C VAL A 52 12.40 6.54 26.95
N LEU A 53 12.46 7.70 26.26
CA LEU A 53 13.20 8.88 26.72
C LEU A 53 12.66 9.44 28.04
N THR A 54 11.35 9.31 28.26
CA THR A 54 10.67 9.81 29.48
C THR A 54 10.48 8.72 30.55
N CYS A 55 10.81 7.47 30.25
CA CYS A 55 10.70 6.35 31.18
C CYS A 55 11.72 6.47 32.32
N LYS A 56 11.26 6.24 33.57
CA LYS A 56 12.17 6.26 34.74
C LYS A 56 13.14 5.08 34.75
N GLU A 57 12.69 3.91 34.22
CA GLU A 57 13.44 2.65 34.27
C GLU A 57 13.33 1.93 32.90
N PRO A 58 13.98 2.46 31.84
CA PRO A 58 13.97 1.79 30.56
C PRO A 58 14.78 0.48 30.61
N VAL A 59 14.26 -0.59 29.98
CA VAL A 59 14.91 -1.90 29.96
C VAL A 59 15.31 -2.22 28.53
N ASN A 60 16.60 -2.41 28.28
CA ASN A 60 17.12 -2.74 26.95
C ASN A 60 16.58 -1.82 25.83
N GLY A 61 16.50 -0.51 26.09
CA GLY A 61 15.98 0.47 25.14
C GLY A 61 14.48 0.43 24.90
N ASN A 62 13.73 -0.30 25.72
CA ASN A 62 12.26 -0.27 25.72
C ASN A 62 11.72 0.42 26.98
N PRO A 63 10.53 1.04 26.93
CA PRO A 63 9.91 1.59 28.11
C PRO A 63 9.45 0.47 29.05
N CYS A 64 9.52 0.70 30.37
CA CYS A 64 9.05 -0.26 31.36
C CYS A 64 7.53 -0.48 31.33
N LEU A 65 6.75 0.50 30.85
CA LEU A 65 5.28 0.55 30.77
C LEU A 65 4.56 0.53 32.15
N LEU A 66 5.31 0.58 33.24
CA LEU A 66 4.80 0.44 34.62
C LEU A 66 4.97 1.70 35.47
N CYS A 67 6.02 2.51 35.23
CA CYS A 67 6.25 3.75 35.99
C CYS A 67 5.18 4.80 35.67
N ASP A 68 5.06 5.81 36.52
CA ASP A 68 4.01 6.85 36.41
C ASP A 68 4.09 7.60 35.08
N ASN A 69 5.32 7.92 34.62
CA ASN A 69 5.52 8.57 33.33
C ASN A 69 4.99 7.72 32.16
N CYS A 70 5.28 6.40 32.15
CA CYS A 70 4.76 5.51 31.14
C CYS A 70 3.22 5.40 31.22
N ARG A 71 2.66 5.23 32.40
CA ARG A 71 1.20 5.09 32.58
C ARG A 71 0.46 6.35 32.14
N SER A 72 0.91 7.52 32.57
CA SER A 72 0.30 8.80 32.19
C SER A 72 0.40 9.03 30.67
N THR A 73 1.56 8.76 30.07
CA THR A 73 1.76 8.88 28.62
C THR A 73 0.88 7.89 27.84
N LEU A 74 0.82 6.62 28.25
CA LEU A 74 -0.04 5.63 27.61
C LEU A 74 -1.52 5.98 27.67
N SER A 75 -1.98 6.52 28.81
CA SER A 75 -3.36 7.01 28.95
C SER A 75 -3.62 8.19 28.02
N ALA A 76 -2.75 9.17 28.01
CA ALA A 76 -2.88 10.37 27.20
C ALA A 76 -2.82 10.05 25.68
N LEU A 77 -1.90 9.21 25.24
CA LEU A 77 -1.82 8.78 23.83
C LEU A 77 -3.10 8.07 23.35
N ARG A 78 -3.88 7.47 24.26
CA ARG A 78 -5.16 6.81 23.94
C ARG A 78 -6.33 7.79 23.86
N THR A 79 -6.27 8.91 24.53
CA THR A 79 -7.36 9.88 24.70
C THR A 79 -7.09 11.19 24.00
N THR A 80 -6.21 12.02 24.56
CA THR A 80 -5.98 13.40 24.14
C THR A 80 -4.75 13.58 23.23
N GLY A 81 -3.86 12.58 23.19
CA GLY A 81 -2.58 12.68 22.49
C GLY A 81 -1.49 13.47 23.25
N ALA A 82 -1.82 14.10 24.38
CA ALA A 82 -0.89 14.90 25.14
C ALA A 82 -0.81 14.46 26.62
N SER A 83 0.41 14.19 27.09
CA SER A 83 0.75 14.01 28.50
C SER A 83 1.71 15.11 28.95
N SER A 84 2.03 15.17 30.24
CA SER A 84 3.08 16.06 30.75
C SER A 84 4.48 15.73 30.24
N HIS A 85 4.68 14.52 29.67
CA HIS A 85 5.98 14.03 29.24
C HIS A 85 6.10 13.81 27.73
N VAL A 86 5.03 13.42 27.05
CA VAL A 86 4.99 13.24 25.58
C VAL A 86 3.81 14.00 25.02
N ILE A 87 4.09 15.02 24.24
CA ILE A 87 3.11 15.92 23.65
C ILE A 87 3.12 15.67 22.13
N LYS A 88 2.02 15.12 21.63
CA LYS A 88 1.83 14.84 20.21
C LYS A 88 0.95 15.90 19.58
N ILE A 89 1.45 16.55 18.54
CA ILE A 89 0.79 17.64 17.84
C ILE A 89 0.74 17.31 16.35
N ASN A 90 -0.45 17.34 15.78
CA ASN A 90 -0.63 17.20 14.32
C ASN A 90 -0.87 18.60 13.72
N VAL A 91 0.14 19.10 13.01
CA VAL A 91 0.08 20.44 12.40
C VAL A 91 -1.02 20.55 11.35
N ALA A 92 -1.26 19.48 10.58
CA ALA A 92 -2.31 19.49 9.55
C ALA A 92 -3.74 19.58 10.10
N GLN A 93 -3.93 19.35 11.41
CA GLN A 93 -5.22 19.49 12.10
C GLN A 93 -5.41 20.86 12.77
N LYS A 94 -4.38 21.72 12.77
CA LYS A 94 -4.47 23.07 13.26
C LYS A 94 -5.10 23.97 12.19
N ASN A 95 -6.23 24.58 12.53
CA ASN A 95 -7.07 25.28 11.54
C ASN A 95 -6.56 26.68 11.19
N THR A 96 -5.78 27.31 12.07
CA THR A 96 -5.29 28.66 11.85
C THR A 96 -3.78 28.79 12.06
N LYS A 97 -3.19 29.84 11.47
CA LYS A 97 -1.79 30.19 11.71
C LYS A 97 -1.54 30.47 13.19
N ALA A 98 -2.49 31.13 13.85
CA ALA A 98 -2.41 31.47 15.28
C ALA A 98 -2.30 30.22 16.17
N ASP A 99 -3.05 29.15 15.85
CA ASP A 99 -2.99 27.89 16.61
C ASP A 99 -1.59 27.23 16.52
N VAL A 100 -0.92 27.39 15.37
CA VAL A 100 0.44 26.86 15.19
C VAL A 100 1.47 27.74 15.90
N ASP A 101 1.31 29.07 15.85
CA ASP A 101 2.19 30.02 16.53
C ASP A 101 2.05 29.92 18.06
N GLU A 102 0.85 29.64 18.58
CA GLU A 102 0.63 29.31 19.98
C GLU A 102 1.32 28.01 20.38
N MET A 103 1.16 26.97 19.56
CA MET A 103 1.85 25.69 19.75
C MET A 103 3.38 25.86 19.82
N ILE A 104 3.96 26.66 18.92
CA ILE A 104 5.41 26.93 18.93
C ILE A 104 5.82 27.59 20.24
N ARG A 105 5.04 28.53 20.74
CA ARG A 105 5.30 29.17 22.05
C ARG A 105 5.17 28.19 23.22
N ASP A 106 4.15 27.33 23.23
CA ASP A 106 3.88 26.36 24.30
C ASP A 106 5.00 25.31 24.43
N ILE A 107 5.63 24.90 23.31
CA ILE A 107 6.78 23.98 23.30
C ILE A 107 7.90 24.46 24.24
N PHE A 108 8.06 25.77 24.40
CA PHE A 108 9.19 26.37 25.12
C PHE A 108 8.82 26.95 26.52
N ILE A 109 7.53 26.96 26.86
CA ILE A 109 7.07 27.46 28.17
C ILE A 109 7.31 26.44 29.30
N LEU A 110 7.33 25.15 28.99
CA LEU A 110 7.53 24.05 29.99
C LEU A 110 8.98 23.91 30.46
N LYS A 111 9.65 25.03 30.71
CA LYS A 111 11.09 25.16 30.99
C LYS A 111 11.56 24.67 32.35
N ALA A 112 10.74 24.20 33.26
CA ALA A 112 11.12 24.24 34.67
C ALA A 112 10.88 22.98 35.50
N SER A 113 11.02 21.80 34.93
CA SER A 113 11.03 20.58 35.75
C SER A 113 12.17 19.66 35.37
N ASP A 114 12.76 18.97 36.36
CA ASP A 114 13.74 17.88 36.16
C ASP A 114 13.23 16.69 35.32
N THR A 115 12.14 16.88 34.60
CA THR A 115 11.47 15.85 33.83
C THR A 115 11.74 16.02 32.33
N ARG A 116 12.16 14.94 31.68
CA ARG A 116 12.30 14.90 30.22
C ARG A 116 10.94 15.06 29.53
N VAL A 117 10.91 15.89 28.47
CA VAL A 117 9.71 16.14 27.66
C VAL A 117 10.03 15.88 26.20
N VAL A 118 9.11 15.19 25.52
CA VAL A 118 9.24 14.87 24.08
C VAL A 118 8.04 15.46 23.32
N TYR A 119 8.33 16.34 22.38
CA TYR A 119 7.35 16.86 21.43
C TYR A 119 7.41 16.05 20.13
N ILE A 120 6.26 15.53 19.70
CA ILE A 120 6.11 14.82 18.43
C ILE A 120 5.25 15.68 17.53
N ILE A 121 5.86 16.26 16.50
CA ILE A 121 5.21 17.14 15.53
C ILE A 121 4.89 16.32 14.28
N GLU A 122 3.62 15.91 14.14
CA GLU A 122 3.15 15.15 12.99
C GLU A 122 2.80 16.07 11.82
N GLU A 123 3.01 15.53 10.61
CA GLU A 123 2.80 16.21 9.32
C GLU A 123 3.58 17.54 9.25
N ALA A 124 4.83 17.53 9.76
CA ALA A 124 5.67 18.71 9.87
C ALA A 124 5.85 19.48 8.55
N HIS A 125 5.66 18.84 7.42
CA HIS A 125 5.68 19.47 6.09
C HIS A 125 4.48 20.42 5.84
N ALA A 126 3.50 20.46 6.75
CA ALA A 126 2.39 21.41 6.69
C ALA A 126 2.76 22.77 7.34
N LEU A 127 3.88 22.86 8.05
CA LEU A 127 4.42 24.13 8.54
C LEU A 127 4.85 25.01 7.36
N SER A 128 4.44 26.28 7.36
CA SER A 128 4.94 27.28 6.43
C SER A 128 6.41 27.62 6.71
N ASP A 129 7.12 28.15 5.74
CA ASP A 129 8.53 28.54 5.91
C ASP A 129 8.72 29.54 7.05
N ALA A 130 7.81 30.51 7.23
CA ALA A 130 7.83 31.45 8.32
C ALA A 130 7.69 30.77 9.69
N GLN A 131 6.83 29.74 9.80
CA GLN A 131 6.65 28.96 11.04
C GLN A 131 7.86 28.08 11.32
N GLN A 132 8.44 27.47 10.28
CA GLN A 132 9.69 26.73 10.44
C GLN A 132 10.85 27.63 10.88
N THR A 133 10.94 28.86 10.36
CA THR A 133 11.94 29.84 10.78
C THR A 133 11.74 30.26 12.24
N ALA A 134 10.51 30.59 12.63
CA ALA A 134 10.21 30.92 14.02
C ALA A 134 10.53 29.77 14.99
N LEU A 135 10.26 28.53 14.55
CA LEU A 135 10.59 27.35 15.31
C LEU A 135 12.12 27.16 15.45
N LEU A 136 12.90 27.46 14.41
CA LEU A 136 14.37 27.37 14.45
C LEU A 136 14.98 28.28 15.51
N GLU A 137 14.49 29.51 15.65
CA GLU A 137 14.95 30.47 16.67
C GLU A 137 14.76 29.95 18.09
N GLU A 138 13.72 29.18 18.31
CA GLU A 138 13.42 28.60 19.61
C GLU A 138 14.16 27.25 19.80
N LEU A 139 14.33 26.45 18.73
CA LEU A 139 15.07 25.20 18.78
C LEU A 139 16.54 25.39 19.20
N ASP A 140 17.15 26.54 18.88
CA ASP A 140 18.50 26.87 19.29
C ASP A 140 18.60 27.14 20.82
N LYS A 141 17.47 27.31 21.53
CA LYS A 141 17.39 27.60 22.96
C LYS A 141 16.79 26.43 23.76
N ILE A 142 16.63 25.26 23.14
CA ILE A 142 16.04 24.09 23.79
C ILE A 142 16.85 23.70 25.03
N PRO A 143 16.19 23.60 26.21
CA PRO A 143 16.88 23.15 27.42
C PRO A 143 17.24 21.68 27.35
N GLU A 144 18.23 21.28 28.14
CA GLU A 144 18.58 19.88 28.30
C GLU A 144 17.34 19.07 28.79
N GLY A 145 17.12 17.88 28.22
CA GLY A 145 15.96 17.05 28.57
C GLY A 145 14.71 17.27 27.71
N VAL A 146 14.68 18.30 26.85
CA VAL A 146 13.60 18.50 25.87
C VAL A 146 14.01 17.94 24.52
N PHE A 147 13.15 17.16 23.91
CA PHE A 147 13.34 16.53 22.60
C PHE A 147 12.22 16.89 21.65
N VAL A 148 12.54 17.13 20.39
CA VAL A 148 11.56 17.42 19.33
C VAL A 148 11.75 16.43 18.19
N ILE A 149 10.68 15.68 17.86
CA ILE A 149 10.66 14.70 16.79
C ILE A 149 9.67 15.18 15.73
N PHE A 150 10.18 15.53 14.57
CA PHE A 150 9.37 15.89 13.40
C PHE A 150 9.03 14.66 12.59
N CYS A 151 7.75 14.36 12.39
CA CYS A 151 7.28 13.31 11.50
C CYS A 151 6.79 13.92 10.18
N THR A 152 7.35 13.48 9.06
CA THR A 152 6.99 14.02 7.73
C THR A 152 6.94 12.94 6.65
N THR A 153 6.04 13.12 5.69
CA THR A 153 6.03 12.35 4.44
C THR A 153 6.76 13.05 3.31
N LYS A 154 7.15 14.33 3.48
CA LYS A 154 7.80 15.16 2.47
C LYS A 154 9.00 15.88 3.09
N LEU A 155 10.13 15.18 3.20
CA LEU A 155 11.36 15.71 3.79
C LEU A 155 11.84 17.00 3.11
N THR A 156 11.65 17.09 1.78
CA THR A 156 12.05 18.25 0.97
C THR A 156 11.25 19.53 1.27
N LYS A 157 10.13 19.43 1.98
CA LYS A 157 9.34 20.58 2.44
C LYS A 157 9.85 21.20 3.75
N LEU A 158 10.76 20.51 4.45
CA LEU A 158 11.42 21.07 5.61
C LEU A 158 12.60 21.91 5.16
N LEU A 159 12.76 23.09 5.78
CA LEU A 159 13.85 24.00 5.48
C LEU A 159 15.22 23.31 5.65
N PRO A 160 16.21 23.61 4.77
CA PRO A 160 17.55 23.05 4.87
C PRO A 160 18.19 23.28 6.25
N GLU A 161 17.94 24.45 6.86
CA GLU A 161 18.45 24.84 8.17
C GLU A 161 17.88 23.93 9.28
N LEU A 162 16.59 23.59 9.24
CA LEU A 162 15.96 22.64 10.17
C LEU A 162 16.58 21.24 10.00
N ARG A 163 16.72 20.81 8.75
CA ARG A 163 17.29 19.50 8.42
C ARG A 163 18.75 19.37 8.85
N SER A 164 19.53 20.45 8.75
CA SER A 164 20.95 20.44 9.17
C SER A 164 21.15 20.30 10.67
N ARG A 165 20.17 20.72 11.48
CA ARG A 165 20.19 20.58 12.96
C ARG A 165 19.67 19.25 13.44
N ALA A 166 18.90 18.53 12.62
CA ALA A 166 18.25 17.28 12.98
C ALA A 166 19.04 16.06 12.52
N ILE A 167 18.84 14.94 13.20
CA ILE A 167 19.18 13.62 12.67
C ILE A 167 17.95 13.05 11.97
N ASP A 168 18.10 12.60 10.71
CA ASP A 168 17.04 12.00 9.93
C ASP A 168 17.02 10.46 10.10
N PHE A 169 15.85 9.95 10.47
CA PHE A 169 15.53 8.52 10.52
C PHE A 169 14.52 8.20 9.46
N THR A 170 14.97 7.50 8.41
CA THR A 170 14.12 7.16 7.27
C THR A 170 13.37 5.86 7.49
N PHE A 171 12.06 5.88 7.21
CA PHE A 171 11.16 4.72 7.29
C PHE A 171 10.67 4.35 5.89
N GLY A 172 11.10 3.18 5.41
CA GLY A 172 10.72 2.62 4.12
C GLY A 172 9.52 1.67 4.20
N ARG A 173 9.20 1.11 3.05
CA ARG A 173 8.28 -0.02 2.96
C ARG A 173 8.93 -1.25 3.60
N ILE A 174 8.11 -2.11 4.19
CA ILE A 174 8.58 -3.42 4.66
C ILE A 174 8.59 -4.40 3.49
N ASN A 175 9.50 -5.37 3.53
CA ASN A 175 9.55 -6.46 2.56
C ASN A 175 8.47 -7.51 2.87
N ASP A 176 8.25 -8.44 1.94
CA ASP A 176 7.20 -9.46 2.07
C ASP A 176 7.43 -10.40 3.25
N GLN A 177 8.68 -10.71 3.60
CA GLN A 177 9.00 -11.51 4.77
C GLN A 177 8.58 -10.84 6.08
N ASP A 178 8.82 -9.53 6.19
CA ASP A 178 8.39 -8.74 7.35
C ASP A 178 6.87 -8.52 7.34
N ALA A 179 6.25 -8.40 6.16
CA ALA A 179 4.81 -8.34 6.01
C ALA A 179 4.15 -9.65 6.47
N ASP A 180 4.71 -10.81 6.11
CA ASP A 180 4.24 -12.12 6.59
C ASP A 180 4.39 -12.28 8.11
N LYS A 181 5.55 -11.89 8.68
CA LYS A 181 5.73 -11.86 10.14
C LYS A 181 4.68 -10.98 10.83
N LEU A 182 4.35 -9.82 10.25
CA LEU A 182 3.33 -8.92 10.78
C LEU A 182 1.96 -9.57 10.75
N LEU A 183 1.57 -10.21 9.64
CA LEU A 183 0.31 -10.94 9.54
C LEU A 183 0.23 -12.10 10.53
N ASN A 184 1.29 -12.91 10.63
CA ASN A 184 1.34 -14.02 11.59
C ASN A 184 1.18 -13.52 13.03
N LYS A 185 1.82 -12.40 13.40
CA LYS A 185 1.63 -11.76 14.72
C LYS A 185 0.19 -11.29 14.93
N LEU A 186 -0.46 -10.74 13.89
CA LEU A 186 -1.86 -10.32 13.94
C LEU A 186 -2.81 -11.52 14.06
N CYS A 187 -2.56 -12.60 13.32
CA CYS A 187 -3.33 -13.85 13.38
C CYS A 187 -3.31 -14.45 14.81
N VAL A 188 -2.11 -14.58 15.38
CA VAL A 188 -1.95 -15.09 16.76
C VAL A 188 -2.67 -14.19 17.77
N LYS A 189 -2.46 -12.87 17.67
CA LYS A 189 -3.06 -11.91 18.62
C LYS A 189 -4.59 -11.91 18.60
N ASN A 190 -5.20 -12.09 17.42
CA ASN A 190 -6.65 -12.04 17.25
C ASN A 190 -7.29 -13.43 17.23
N ASN A 191 -6.50 -14.49 17.47
CA ASN A 191 -6.94 -15.89 17.38
C ASN A 191 -7.68 -16.18 16.05
N TYR A 192 -7.16 -15.64 14.94
CA TYR A 192 -7.73 -15.76 13.61
C TYR A 192 -6.74 -16.48 12.68
N PRO A 193 -6.93 -17.79 12.43
CA PRO A 193 -6.11 -18.51 11.45
C PRO A 193 -6.42 -17.99 10.05
N MET A 194 -5.38 -17.69 9.27
CA MET A 194 -5.50 -17.19 7.91
C MET A 194 -4.81 -18.11 6.93
N ASP A 195 -5.49 -18.42 5.83
CA ASP A 195 -4.95 -19.21 4.72
C ASP A 195 -3.77 -18.47 4.07
N ASP A 196 -2.76 -19.22 3.63
CA ASP A 196 -1.58 -18.65 2.97
C ASP A 196 -1.90 -17.95 1.65
N LYS A 197 -2.95 -18.38 0.92
CA LYS A 197 -3.46 -17.65 -0.24
C LYS A 197 -3.94 -16.25 0.14
N VAL A 198 -4.75 -16.15 1.20
CA VAL A 198 -5.23 -14.86 1.71
C VAL A 198 -4.08 -13.99 2.17
N LYS A 199 -3.09 -14.54 2.90
CA LYS A 199 -1.91 -13.78 3.32
C LYS A 199 -1.18 -13.16 2.13
N ARG A 200 -0.92 -13.94 1.08
CA ARG A 200 -0.26 -13.45 -0.16
C ARG A 200 -1.05 -12.30 -0.78
N VAL A 201 -2.37 -12.45 -0.90
CA VAL A 201 -3.25 -11.41 -1.43
C VAL A 201 -3.16 -10.12 -0.61
N LEU A 202 -3.18 -10.22 0.73
CA LEU A 202 -3.07 -9.05 1.60
C LEU A 202 -1.69 -8.39 1.52
N ILE A 203 -0.61 -9.17 1.45
CA ILE A 203 0.77 -8.68 1.34
C ILE A 203 0.96 -7.92 0.03
N SER A 204 0.58 -8.52 -1.09
CA SER A 204 0.65 -7.90 -2.42
C SER A 204 -0.14 -6.58 -2.46
N ASN A 205 -1.39 -6.59 -1.98
CA ASN A 205 -2.22 -5.39 -1.97
C ASN A 205 -1.69 -4.30 -1.02
N ALA A 206 -1.07 -4.66 0.09
CA ALA A 206 -0.49 -3.71 1.04
C ALA A 206 0.74 -2.99 0.48
N ARG A 207 1.43 -3.58 -0.51
CA ARG A 207 2.63 -3.01 -1.17
C ARG A 207 3.68 -2.54 -0.16
N GLY A 208 3.92 -3.33 0.87
CA GLY A 208 4.90 -3.05 1.92
C GLY A 208 4.52 -1.91 2.88
N ILE A 209 3.26 -1.50 2.96
CA ILE A 209 2.79 -0.46 3.89
C ILE A 209 2.13 -1.12 5.11
N PRO A 210 2.76 -1.12 6.31
CA PRO A 210 2.25 -1.82 7.50
C PRO A 210 0.84 -1.41 7.91
N ARG A 211 0.49 -0.12 7.85
CA ARG A 211 -0.85 0.36 8.19
C ARG A 211 -1.91 -0.20 7.24
N LYS A 212 -1.62 -0.21 5.92
CA LYS A 212 -2.53 -0.79 4.94
C LYS A 212 -2.73 -2.27 5.19
N LEU A 213 -1.65 -3.01 5.46
CA LEU A 213 -1.70 -4.44 5.78
C LEU A 213 -2.55 -4.72 7.03
N THR A 214 -2.36 -3.94 8.10
CA THR A 214 -3.15 -4.07 9.33
C THR A 214 -4.63 -3.79 9.07
N ASN A 215 -4.96 -2.75 8.31
CA ASN A 215 -6.35 -2.43 7.98
C ASN A 215 -7.01 -3.52 7.14
N LEU A 216 -6.29 -4.08 6.16
CA LEU A 216 -6.76 -5.21 5.36
C LEU A 216 -6.98 -6.46 6.22
N PHE A 217 -6.06 -6.74 7.15
CA PHE A 217 -6.24 -7.82 8.12
C PHE A 217 -7.49 -7.61 8.98
N ASP A 218 -7.67 -6.43 9.56
CA ASP A 218 -8.81 -6.11 10.41
C ASP A 218 -10.14 -6.26 9.64
N PHE A 219 -10.16 -5.84 8.37
CA PHE A 219 -11.30 -6.02 7.48
C PHE A 219 -11.63 -7.51 7.26
N VAL A 220 -10.64 -8.33 6.91
CA VAL A 220 -10.81 -9.75 6.65
C VAL A 220 -11.23 -10.50 7.92
N ALA A 221 -10.57 -10.22 9.04
CA ALA A 221 -10.85 -10.87 10.32
C ALA A 221 -12.25 -10.53 10.86
N SER A 222 -12.75 -9.32 10.62
CA SER A 222 -14.09 -8.89 11.06
C SER A 222 -15.23 -9.54 10.26
N GLY A 223 -15.01 -9.82 8.96
CA GLY A 223 -16.04 -10.32 8.07
C GLY A 223 -16.05 -11.83 7.86
N GLN A 224 -15.01 -12.57 8.31
CA GLN A 224 -14.84 -14.00 8.09
C GLN A 224 -15.03 -14.43 6.61
N TYR A 225 -14.53 -13.61 5.69
CA TYR A 225 -14.69 -13.82 4.24
C TYR A 225 -13.85 -15.02 3.76
N LYS A 226 -14.35 -15.71 2.72
CA LYS A 226 -13.58 -16.74 2.01
C LYS A 226 -12.46 -16.10 1.17
N SER A 227 -11.41 -16.86 0.90
CA SER A 227 -10.24 -16.41 0.13
C SER A 227 -10.61 -15.84 -1.24
N GLU A 228 -11.50 -16.50 -1.97
CA GLU A 228 -11.95 -16.09 -3.29
C GLU A 228 -12.68 -14.74 -3.25
N THR A 229 -13.55 -14.55 -2.26
CA THR A 229 -14.30 -13.29 -2.06
C THR A 229 -13.35 -12.12 -1.75
N ILE A 230 -12.29 -12.38 -0.98
CA ILE A 230 -11.29 -11.35 -0.65
C ILE A 230 -10.46 -10.98 -1.87
N ALA A 231 -9.99 -11.97 -2.64
CA ALA A 231 -9.23 -11.73 -3.86
C ALA A 231 -10.03 -10.89 -4.86
N GLN A 232 -11.30 -11.24 -5.12
CA GLN A 232 -12.20 -10.48 -5.97
C GLN A 232 -12.44 -9.05 -5.45
N PHE A 233 -12.71 -8.89 -4.15
CA PHE A 233 -12.94 -7.57 -3.55
C PHE A 233 -11.72 -6.65 -3.64
N LEU A 234 -10.53 -7.21 -3.45
CA LEU A 234 -9.27 -6.45 -3.52
C LEU A 234 -8.77 -6.27 -4.97
N GLY A 235 -9.44 -6.88 -5.95
CA GLY A 235 -9.03 -6.86 -7.34
C GLY A 235 -7.63 -7.48 -7.54
N VAL A 236 -7.26 -8.43 -6.69
CA VAL A 236 -5.98 -9.14 -6.78
C VAL A 236 -6.18 -10.39 -7.62
N ILE A 237 -5.42 -10.48 -8.69
CA ILE A 237 -5.42 -11.62 -9.60
C ILE A 237 -4.45 -12.64 -9.06
N ASP A 238 -4.84 -13.92 -9.07
CA ASP A 238 -3.95 -15.00 -8.67
C ASP A 238 -2.78 -15.07 -9.67
N GLU A 239 -1.58 -15.30 -9.20
CA GLU A 239 -0.40 -15.49 -10.07
C GLU A 239 -0.58 -16.67 -11.01
N GLU A 240 -1.33 -17.68 -10.60
CA GLU A 240 -1.71 -18.83 -11.40
C GLU A 240 -2.54 -18.44 -12.65
N ASP A 241 -3.33 -17.35 -12.56
CA ASP A 241 -4.09 -16.81 -13.70
C ASP A 241 -3.17 -16.15 -14.73
N PHE A 242 -2.14 -15.42 -14.29
CA PHE A 242 -1.14 -14.89 -15.21
C PHE A 242 -0.27 -15.99 -15.82
N ILE A 243 0.15 -16.99 -15.03
CA ILE A 243 0.88 -18.15 -15.53
C ILE A 243 0.05 -18.86 -16.61
N THR A 244 -1.23 -19.09 -16.33
CA THR A 244 -2.18 -19.70 -17.30
C THR A 244 -2.34 -18.83 -18.55
N LEU A 245 -2.48 -17.50 -18.39
CA LEU A 245 -2.56 -16.58 -19.52
C LEU A 245 -1.33 -16.69 -20.44
N PHE A 246 -0.12 -16.71 -19.87
CA PHE A 246 1.12 -16.83 -20.65
C PHE A 246 1.29 -18.22 -21.27
N ASP A 247 0.86 -19.27 -20.61
CA ASP A 247 0.87 -20.62 -21.18
C ASP A 247 -0.07 -20.72 -22.39
N VAL A 248 -1.29 -20.19 -22.24
CA VAL A 248 -2.28 -20.12 -23.33
C VAL A 248 -1.80 -19.24 -24.49
N MET A 249 -1.00 -18.20 -24.26
CA MET A 249 -0.41 -17.37 -25.31
C MET A 249 0.48 -18.17 -26.28
N LYS A 250 1.08 -19.26 -25.82
CA LYS A 250 1.89 -20.17 -26.68
C LYS A 250 1.03 -21.03 -27.59
N LEU A 251 -0.21 -21.32 -27.22
CA LEU A 251 -1.08 -22.16 -28.02
C LEU A 251 -1.47 -21.46 -29.33
N GLU A 252 -1.66 -22.25 -30.37
CA GLU A 252 -2.14 -21.71 -31.65
C GLU A 252 -3.61 -21.31 -31.62
N ASP A 253 -4.38 -21.90 -30.72
CA ASP A 253 -5.81 -21.70 -30.62
C ASP A 253 -6.13 -20.25 -30.09
N MET A 254 -6.71 -19.45 -30.99
CA MET A 254 -7.12 -18.08 -30.68
C MET A 254 -8.36 -18.06 -29.81
N PHE A 255 -9.24 -19.04 -29.91
CA PHE A 255 -10.47 -19.07 -29.14
C PHE A 255 -10.21 -19.26 -27.64
N ILE A 256 -9.28 -20.17 -27.29
CA ILE A 256 -8.86 -20.38 -25.91
C ILE A 256 -8.22 -19.09 -25.36
N PHE A 257 -7.35 -18.45 -26.13
CA PHE A 257 -6.72 -17.19 -25.71
C PHE A 257 -7.75 -16.08 -25.45
N VAL A 258 -8.68 -15.85 -26.37
CA VAL A 258 -9.72 -14.81 -26.22
C VAL A 258 -10.61 -15.09 -25.01
N ASN A 259 -11.04 -16.35 -24.82
CA ASN A 259 -11.86 -16.73 -23.68
C ASN A 259 -11.12 -16.55 -22.34
N THR A 260 -9.84 -16.84 -22.29
CA THR A 260 -9.02 -16.62 -21.09
C THR A 260 -8.94 -15.12 -20.76
N VAL A 261 -8.67 -14.28 -21.77
CA VAL A 261 -8.63 -12.82 -21.59
C VAL A 261 -10.00 -12.24 -21.20
N ASP A 262 -11.06 -12.70 -21.83
CA ASP A 262 -12.43 -12.28 -21.50
C ASP A 262 -12.84 -12.74 -20.09
N GLY A 263 -12.37 -13.90 -19.64
CA GLY A 263 -12.54 -14.39 -18.28
C GLY A 263 -11.93 -13.44 -17.26
N LEU A 264 -10.66 -13.08 -17.47
CA LEU A 264 -9.94 -12.13 -16.59
C LEU A 264 -10.60 -10.76 -16.54
N LEU A 265 -11.08 -10.25 -17.69
CA LEU A 265 -11.75 -8.94 -17.76
C LEU A 265 -13.16 -8.91 -17.19
N LYS A 266 -13.85 -10.06 -17.09
CA LYS A 266 -15.17 -10.14 -16.43
C LYS A 266 -15.07 -9.97 -14.91
N GLU A 267 -13.97 -10.44 -14.34
CA GLU A 267 -13.79 -10.45 -12.89
C GLU A 267 -12.97 -9.24 -12.40
N ASN A 268 -12.24 -8.57 -13.30
CA ASN A 268 -11.29 -7.53 -12.94
C ASN A 268 -11.37 -6.31 -13.86
N GLN A 269 -11.08 -5.13 -13.33
CA GLN A 269 -10.96 -3.91 -14.13
C GLN A 269 -9.64 -3.91 -14.93
N ALA A 270 -9.65 -3.41 -16.15
CA ALA A 270 -8.49 -3.40 -17.04
C ALA A 270 -7.28 -2.68 -16.42
N ASP A 271 -7.51 -1.57 -15.71
CA ASP A 271 -6.46 -0.79 -15.04
C ASP A 271 -5.75 -1.61 -13.95
N ALA A 272 -6.51 -2.37 -13.16
CA ALA A 272 -5.96 -3.23 -12.11
C ALA A 272 -5.15 -4.40 -12.72
N LEU A 273 -5.67 -4.98 -13.81
CA LEU A 273 -5.00 -6.03 -14.59
C LEU A 273 -3.64 -5.56 -15.13
N ILE A 274 -3.58 -4.36 -15.69
CA ILE A 274 -2.35 -3.80 -16.26
C ILE A 274 -1.29 -3.60 -15.17
N GLU A 275 -1.63 -2.99 -14.06
CA GLU A 275 -0.68 -2.73 -12.99
C GLU A 275 -0.11 -4.04 -12.41
N GLN A 276 -0.96 -5.04 -12.19
CA GLN A 276 -0.52 -6.34 -11.68
C GLN A 276 0.27 -7.13 -12.73
N LEU A 277 -0.09 -7.03 -14.01
CA LEU A 277 0.66 -7.65 -15.11
C LEU A 277 2.07 -7.04 -15.26
N LYS A 278 2.20 -5.70 -15.09
CA LYS A 278 3.51 -5.02 -15.05
C LYS A 278 4.39 -5.56 -13.94
N GLU A 279 3.83 -5.68 -12.74
CA GLU A 279 4.54 -6.21 -11.58
C GLU A 279 4.93 -7.68 -11.77
N PHE A 280 4.01 -8.51 -12.26
CA PHE A 280 4.27 -9.91 -12.58
C PHE A 280 5.42 -10.08 -13.60
N ILE A 281 5.38 -9.35 -14.72
CA ILE A 281 6.43 -9.43 -15.75
C ILE A 281 7.79 -8.97 -15.20
N LEU A 282 7.82 -7.92 -14.38
CA LEU A 282 9.05 -7.45 -13.75
C LEU A 282 9.67 -8.54 -12.85
N ARG A 283 8.86 -9.22 -12.06
CA ARG A 283 9.30 -10.34 -11.22
C ARG A 283 9.78 -11.54 -12.08
N VAL A 284 9.10 -11.80 -13.19
CA VAL A 284 9.56 -12.84 -14.16
C VAL A 284 10.93 -12.48 -14.73
N ILE A 285 11.19 -11.21 -15.07
CA ILE A 285 12.52 -10.77 -15.53
C ILE A 285 13.58 -11.03 -14.44
N PHE A 286 13.32 -10.63 -13.21
CA PHE A 286 14.25 -10.87 -12.11
C PHE A 286 14.49 -12.36 -11.84
N LEU A 287 13.46 -13.20 -12.01
CA LEU A 287 13.60 -14.64 -11.89
C LEU A 287 14.48 -15.24 -13.02
N LEU A 288 14.30 -14.80 -14.26
CA LEU A 288 14.97 -15.38 -15.41
C LEU A 288 16.40 -14.87 -15.59
N GLU A 289 16.63 -13.58 -15.38
CA GLU A 289 17.94 -12.93 -15.57
C GLU A 289 18.76 -12.88 -14.27
N GLY A 290 18.12 -12.61 -13.14
CA GLY A 290 18.78 -12.47 -11.83
C GLY A 290 18.73 -13.70 -10.94
N ASN A 291 17.99 -14.74 -11.34
CA ASN A 291 17.70 -15.94 -10.54
C ASN A 291 17.09 -15.64 -9.16
N ILE A 292 16.35 -14.53 -9.04
CA ILE A 292 15.67 -14.07 -7.83
C ILE A 292 14.20 -14.48 -7.91
N ALA A 293 13.81 -15.54 -7.18
CA ALA A 293 12.45 -16.07 -7.15
C ALA A 293 11.59 -15.34 -6.10
N ASP A 294 11.56 -13.99 -6.12
CA ASP A 294 10.84 -13.20 -5.13
C ASP A 294 9.33 -13.39 -5.26
N GLY A 295 8.72 -14.02 -4.25
CA GLY A 295 7.28 -14.25 -4.15
C GLY A 295 6.73 -15.45 -4.92
N PHE A 296 7.50 -16.15 -5.78
CA PHE A 296 7.05 -17.35 -6.46
C PHE A 296 7.35 -18.62 -5.66
N SER A 297 6.40 -19.56 -5.62
CA SER A 297 6.65 -20.91 -5.10
C SER A 297 7.61 -21.69 -6.01
N GLN A 298 8.15 -22.80 -5.53
CA GLN A 298 9.01 -23.66 -6.36
C GLN A 298 8.29 -24.17 -7.61
N LYS A 299 7.01 -24.52 -7.49
CA LYS A 299 6.17 -24.98 -8.61
C LYS A 299 5.99 -23.87 -9.66
N GLU A 300 5.60 -22.69 -9.24
CA GLU A 300 5.42 -21.52 -10.10
C GLU A 300 6.74 -21.12 -10.78
N THR A 301 7.84 -21.13 -10.04
CA THR A 301 9.19 -20.89 -10.59
C THR A 301 9.53 -21.83 -11.73
N GLN A 302 9.25 -23.14 -11.56
CA GLN A 302 9.48 -24.13 -12.60
C GLN A 302 8.59 -23.88 -13.83
N GLN A 303 7.31 -23.64 -13.64
CA GLN A 303 6.36 -23.36 -14.71
C GLN A 303 6.75 -22.08 -15.48
N ILE A 304 7.12 -21.00 -14.79
CA ILE A 304 7.56 -19.75 -15.42
C ILE A 304 8.80 -19.99 -16.28
N ARG A 305 9.80 -20.74 -15.80
CA ARG A 305 11.00 -21.06 -16.59
C ARG A 305 10.66 -21.84 -17.87
N GLU A 306 9.72 -22.76 -17.81
CA GLU A 306 9.25 -23.54 -18.96
C GLU A 306 8.45 -22.66 -19.95
N ILE A 307 7.55 -21.81 -19.45
CA ILE A 307 6.73 -20.93 -20.27
C ILE A 307 7.59 -19.88 -20.99
N PHE A 308 8.53 -19.27 -20.32
CA PHE A 308 9.34 -18.19 -20.88
C PHE A 308 10.66 -18.66 -21.52
N ALA A 309 10.89 -19.97 -21.63
CA ALA A 309 12.09 -20.51 -22.30
C ALA A 309 12.18 -20.01 -23.74
N GLY A 310 13.26 -19.31 -24.08
CA GLY A 310 13.50 -18.73 -25.40
C GLY A 310 12.66 -17.51 -25.77
N VAL A 311 11.91 -16.96 -24.82
CA VAL A 311 11.09 -15.75 -25.02
C VAL A 311 11.87 -14.50 -24.64
N ASN A 312 11.77 -13.44 -25.44
CA ASN A 312 12.32 -12.13 -25.10
C ASN A 312 11.38 -11.40 -24.12
N VAL A 313 11.59 -11.62 -22.81
CA VAL A 313 10.74 -11.07 -21.75
C VAL A 313 10.83 -9.55 -21.67
N THR A 314 12.00 -8.97 -21.99
CA THR A 314 12.17 -7.50 -22.04
C THR A 314 11.26 -6.86 -23.09
N GLN A 315 11.05 -7.55 -24.23
CA GLN A 315 10.13 -7.05 -25.25
C GLN A 315 8.67 -7.13 -24.78
N LEU A 316 8.29 -8.17 -24.02
CA LEU A 316 6.96 -8.25 -23.40
C LEU A 316 6.73 -7.12 -22.40
N ALA A 317 7.72 -6.83 -21.56
CA ALA A 317 7.68 -5.72 -20.61
C ALA A 317 7.44 -4.37 -21.32
N ASN A 318 8.10 -4.13 -22.44
CA ASN A 318 7.91 -2.89 -23.21
C ASN A 318 6.47 -2.70 -23.71
N TYR A 319 5.76 -3.78 -24.08
CA TYR A 319 4.37 -3.66 -24.48
C TYR A 319 3.46 -3.24 -23.32
N VAL A 320 3.68 -3.77 -22.12
CA VAL A 320 2.83 -3.48 -20.97
C VAL A 320 3.18 -2.14 -20.34
N THR A 321 4.46 -1.78 -20.26
CA THR A 321 4.90 -0.50 -19.70
C THR A 321 4.52 0.69 -20.59
N SER A 322 4.34 0.48 -21.90
CA SER A 322 3.87 1.53 -22.82
C SER A 322 2.38 1.84 -22.71
N LEU A 323 1.60 1.02 -21.97
CA LEU A 323 0.17 1.27 -21.77
C LEU A 323 -0.05 2.38 -20.72
N PRO A 324 -0.97 3.32 -20.98
CA PRO A 324 -1.36 4.32 -19.99
C PRO A 324 -2.07 3.65 -18.80
N THR A 325 -2.09 4.34 -17.65
CA THR A 325 -2.79 3.86 -16.44
C THR A 325 -4.31 3.81 -16.60
N ASN A 326 -4.88 4.63 -17.50
CA ASN A 326 -6.33 4.63 -17.83
C ASN A 326 -6.54 3.95 -19.19
N CYS A 327 -6.17 2.70 -19.29
CA CYS A 327 -6.23 1.93 -20.52
C CYS A 327 -7.63 1.34 -20.73
N SER A 328 -8.13 1.43 -21.96
CA SER A 328 -9.39 0.73 -22.30
C SER A 328 -9.17 -0.78 -22.40
N GLU A 329 -10.25 -1.55 -22.21
CA GLU A 329 -10.21 -3.02 -22.42
C GLU A 329 -9.70 -3.38 -23.83
N VAL A 330 -10.00 -2.56 -24.82
CA VAL A 330 -9.55 -2.79 -26.21
C VAL A 330 -8.05 -2.65 -26.33
N ASP A 331 -7.46 -1.62 -25.70
CA ASP A 331 -6.02 -1.40 -25.73
C ASP A 331 -5.28 -2.49 -24.94
N PHE A 332 -5.86 -2.94 -23.82
CA PHE A 332 -5.34 -4.07 -23.05
C PHE A 332 -5.35 -5.37 -23.88
N LYS A 333 -6.49 -5.73 -24.49
CA LYS A 333 -6.59 -6.89 -25.37
C LYS A 333 -5.59 -6.85 -26.54
N TYR A 334 -5.41 -5.65 -27.12
CA TYR A 334 -4.44 -5.45 -28.19
C TYR A 334 -3.00 -5.63 -27.73
N ALA A 335 -2.64 -5.16 -26.55
CA ALA A 335 -1.32 -5.38 -25.97
C ALA A 335 -1.06 -6.86 -25.71
N LEU A 336 -2.02 -7.57 -25.12
CA LEU A 336 -1.92 -9.02 -24.91
C LEU A 336 -1.80 -9.78 -26.23
N PHE A 337 -2.48 -9.36 -27.28
CA PHE A 337 -2.32 -9.93 -28.61
C PHE A 337 -0.91 -9.75 -29.16
N LYS A 338 -0.30 -8.57 -28.99
CA LYS A 338 1.10 -8.34 -29.38
C LYS A 338 2.07 -9.18 -28.54
N MET A 339 1.80 -9.32 -27.25
CA MET A 339 2.61 -10.19 -26.39
C MET A 339 2.53 -11.65 -26.85
N ARG A 340 1.33 -12.15 -27.19
CA ARG A 340 1.13 -13.49 -27.76
C ARG A 340 1.96 -13.70 -29.03
N GLN A 341 2.01 -12.73 -29.94
CA GLN A 341 2.84 -12.82 -31.15
C GLN A 341 4.32 -12.97 -30.80
N THR A 342 4.81 -12.26 -29.80
CA THR A 342 6.19 -12.38 -29.32
C THR A 342 6.45 -13.75 -28.67
N MET A 343 5.50 -14.25 -27.87
CA MET A 343 5.58 -15.57 -27.24
C MET A 343 5.65 -16.72 -28.28
N GLN A 344 5.00 -16.53 -29.42
CA GLN A 344 5.00 -17.52 -30.52
C GLN A 344 6.17 -17.33 -31.52
N ASN A 345 7.13 -16.44 -31.23
CA ASN A 345 8.23 -16.12 -32.16
C ASN A 345 7.77 -15.71 -33.58
N ARG A 346 6.54 -15.21 -33.73
CA ARG A 346 5.97 -14.76 -34.99
C ARG A 346 6.44 -13.34 -35.31
N SER A 347 7.18 -13.19 -36.38
CA SER A 347 7.69 -11.90 -36.84
C SER A 347 6.51 -10.99 -37.25
N ILE A 348 6.37 -9.81 -36.63
CA ILE A 348 5.33 -8.81 -36.96
C ILE A 348 5.35 -8.45 -38.47
N LYS A 349 6.49 -8.65 -39.17
CA LYS A 349 6.62 -8.41 -40.62
C LYS A 349 5.73 -9.28 -41.48
N GLN A 350 5.33 -10.48 -41.04
CA GLN A 350 4.46 -11.37 -41.83
C GLN A 350 2.97 -11.02 -41.75
N LEU A 351 2.56 -10.23 -40.73
CA LEU A 351 1.16 -9.84 -40.53
C LEU A 351 0.84 -8.44 -41.06
N VAL A 352 1.83 -7.55 -41.23
CA VAL A 352 1.65 -6.23 -41.82
C VAL A 352 1.41 -6.26 -43.32
N GLY A 353 1.72 -7.39 -44.01
CA GLY A 353 1.41 -7.61 -45.42
C GLY A 353 -0.05 -7.96 -45.72
N SER A 354 -0.86 -8.25 -44.72
CA SER A 354 -2.30 -8.42 -44.84
C SER A 354 -2.98 -7.38 -43.99
N ASN A 355 -4.03 -6.71 -44.48
CA ASN A 355 -4.87 -5.70 -43.86
C ASN A 355 -5.51 -6.09 -42.49
N SER A 356 -4.88 -7.04 -41.79
CA SER A 356 -5.45 -7.72 -40.61
C SER A 356 -5.40 -6.94 -39.30
N VAL A 357 -4.49 -5.97 -39.13
CA VAL A 357 -4.38 -5.22 -37.84
C VAL A 357 -5.53 -4.24 -37.66
N VAL A 358 -6.01 -3.65 -38.77
CA VAL A 358 -7.20 -2.79 -38.76
C VAL A 358 -8.45 -3.66 -38.59
N ALA A 359 -8.48 -4.83 -39.23
CA ALA A 359 -9.58 -5.80 -39.11
C ALA A 359 -9.70 -6.35 -37.67
N VAL A 360 -8.60 -6.70 -37.02
CA VAL A 360 -8.64 -7.19 -35.62
C VAL A 360 -9.11 -6.10 -34.64
N LYS A 361 -8.71 -4.84 -34.82
CA LYS A 361 -9.28 -3.72 -34.02
C LYS A 361 -10.75 -3.48 -34.32
N GLN A 362 -11.18 -3.66 -35.55
CA GLN A 362 -12.58 -3.54 -35.95
C GLN A 362 -13.41 -4.74 -35.47
N ASP A 363 -12.90 -5.97 -35.53
CA ASP A 363 -13.56 -7.17 -35.02
C ASP A 363 -13.71 -7.14 -33.49
N ILE A 364 -12.67 -6.71 -32.76
CA ILE A 364 -12.75 -6.57 -31.31
C ILE A 364 -13.77 -5.48 -30.93
N ARG A 365 -13.80 -4.34 -31.64
CA ARG A 365 -14.84 -3.30 -31.44
C ARG A 365 -16.23 -3.78 -31.83
N ALA A 366 -16.36 -4.47 -32.95
CA ALA A 366 -17.65 -5.02 -33.41
C ALA A 366 -18.20 -6.06 -32.44
N THR A 367 -17.35 -6.92 -31.87
CA THR A 367 -17.76 -7.95 -30.91
C THR A 367 -18.18 -7.32 -29.57
N THR A 368 -17.50 -6.26 -29.13
CA THR A 368 -17.86 -5.54 -27.90
C THR A 368 -19.20 -4.79 -28.09
N VAL A 369 -19.37 -4.08 -29.21
CA VAL A 369 -20.62 -3.37 -29.53
C VAL A 369 -21.79 -4.36 -29.74
N ALA A 370 -21.55 -5.54 -30.35
CA ALA A 370 -22.58 -6.56 -30.50
C ALA A 370 -23.04 -7.14 -29.15
N LYS A 371 -22.11 -7.36 -28.19
CA LYS A 371 -22.45 -7.82 -26.83
C LYS A 371 -23.21 -6.76 -26.03
N GLU A 372 -22.83 -5.48 -26.13
CA GLU A 372 -23.57 -4.38 -25.50
C GLU A 372 -24.99 -4.25 -26.06
N LEU A 373 -25.16 -4.41 -27.38
CA LEU A 373 -26.47 -4.44 -28.04
C LEU A 373 -27.34 -5.64 -27.62
N GLU A 374 -26.74 -6.82 -27.41
CA GLU A 374 -27.43 -7.99 -26.90
C GLU A 374 -27.84 -7.84 -25.42
N GLN A 375 -27.01 -7.24 -24.61
CA GLN A 375 -27.34 -6.95 -23.21
C GLN A 375 -28.44 -5.89 -23.12
N THR A 376 -28.39 -4.84 -23.95
CA THR A 376 -29.43 -3.81 -24.00
C THR A 376 -30.76 -4.40 -24.45
N LYS A 377 -30.78 -5.28 -25.46
CA LYS A 377 -31.98 -6.00 -25.90
C LYS A 377 -32.57 -6.92 -24.84
N LYS A 378 -31.70 -7.62 -24.06
CA LYS A 378 -32.18 -8.45 -22.94
C LYS A 378 -32.77 -7.62 -21.80
N VAL A 379 -32.21 -6.44 -21.52
CA VAL A 379 -32.78 -5.50 -20.54
C VAL A 379 -34.12 -4.95 -21.03
N GLU A 380 -34.24 -4.55 -22.30
CA GLU A 380 -35.51 -4.10 -22.91
C GLU A 380 -36.58 -5.19 -22.92
N GLN A 381 -36.22 -6.45 -23.22
CA GLN A 381 -37.16 -7.57 -23.16
C GLN A 381 -37.65 -7.85 -21.75
N ASN A 382 -36.75 -7.79 -20.73
CA ASN A 382 -37.15 -7.93 -19.34
C ASN A 382 -38.01 -6.76 -18.84
N THR A 383 -37.72 -5.54 -19.28
CA THR A 383 -38.54 -4.35 -18.95
C THR A 383 -39.92 -4.44 -19.58
N ASN A 384 -40.01 -4.93 -20.82
CA ASN A 384 -41.30 -5.13 -21.49
C ASN A 384 -42.11 -6.27 -20.87
N GLN A 385 -41.46 -7.35 -20.38
CA GLN A 385 -42.14 -8.40 -19.61
C GLN A 385 -42.67 -7.88 -18.26
N LEU A 386 -41.89 -7.06 -17.55
CA LEU A 386 -42.29 -6.42 -16.29
C LEU A 386 -43.48 -5.43 -16.52
N ASN A 387 -43.46 -4.66 -17.61
CA ASN A 387 -44.53 -3.76 -17.95
C ASN A 387 -45.81 -4.53 -18.38
N GLY A 388 -45.65 -5.67 -19.06
CA GLY A 388 -46.78 -6.57 -19.40
C GLY A 388 -47.42 -7.21 -18.17
N LEU A 389 -46.61 -7.61 -17.19
CA LEU A 389 -47.10 -8.12 -15.90
C LEU A 389 -47.81 -7.04 -15.06
N ASN A 390 -47.30 -5.82 -15.05
CA ASN A 390 -47.95 -4.70 -14.36
C ASN A 390 -49.27 -4.30 -15.00
N MET A 391 -49.38 -4.32 -16.35
CA MET A 391 -50.68 -4.09 -17.02
C MET A 391 -51.67 -5.22 -16.75
N ALA A 392 -51.22 -6.47 -16.71
CA ALA A 392 -52.10 -7.60 -16.37
C ALA A 392 -52.56 -7.53 -14.90
N PHE A 393 -51.73 -7.02 -13.99
CA PHE A 393 -52.07 -6.81 -12.58
C PHE A 393 -53.08 -5.67 -12.39
N MET A 394 -52.94 -4.56 -13.14
CA MET A 394 -53.88 -3.42 -13.12
C MET A 394 -55.27 -3.76 -13.68
N ASN A 395 -55.32 -4.63 -14.69
CA ASN A 395 -56.61 -5.04 -15.29
C ASN A 395 -57.39 -6.07 -14.44
N ASN A 396 -56.77 -6.75 -13.48
CA ASN A 396 -57.43 -7.70 -12.60
C ASN A 396 -57.94 -7.11 -11.27
N PHE A 397 -57.63 -5.85 -10.96
CA PHE A 397 -58.10 -5.17 -9.73
C PHE A 397 -58.93 -3.92 -9.97
N GLY A 398 -59.37 -3.65 -11.22
CA GLY A 398 -60.24 -2.53 -11.60
C GLY A 398 -61.67 -2.97 -11.94
N GLY A 399 -62.33 -3.68 -11.02
CA GLY A 399 -63.75 -4.08 -11.19
C GLY A 399 -64.35 -4.44 -9.84
N ASN A 400 -64.82 -3.40 -9.18
CA ASN A 400 -66.00 -3.17 -8.35
C ASN A 400 -65.75 -2.04 -7.36
#